data_670c231b5d4cb12c686793d6af41482f
#
_entry.id   670c231b5d4cb12c686793d6af41482f
#
_cell.length_a   1.000
_cell.length_b   1.000
_cell.length_c   1.000
_cell.angle_alpha   90.00
_cell.angle_beta   90.00
_cell.angle_gamma   90.00
#
_symmetry.space_group_name_H-M   'P 1'
#
loop_
_entity.id
_entity.type
_entity.pdbx_description
1 polymer ?
#
loop_
_entity_poly.entity_id
_entity_poly.type
_entity_poly.pdbx_seq_one_letter_code
_entity_poly.pdbx_strand_id
1 'polypeptide(L)'
;MIIMFIQSLVRTTSYSRGLSGRVGNAAHAKLRQADLSTSGSNWSWKQKSSALGANQISIPASDVAAVVGRNQYKAPSEVFNVLWKRYSPSTFTGVTKIDEQLEAFNRCDPQEKAMMTEAATYKAKDAADALLQLENATSIVSNTTSIPEEDKAKVIELLKTQVSTGHGTRTEDKVVDKVSEDTGVTFRRDTELYSFPLCKVGDTEYIVRGKIDRLIEEDGEIVLVEVKSRMKRLFHEVREYEMIQVQAYLQMLPGNIRRAKLIEQYMDETDEMYIERDDELWNTQIQPALVAFCMDLDKNMKQLEEVEEGENII
;
A
#
# COMPACT_ATOMS: atom_id res chain seq x y z
N MET A 1 -6.50 0.86 -21.30
CA MET A 1 -7.34 0.92 -20.09
C MET A 1 -6.69 0.22 -18.89
N ILE A 2 -6.23 -1.03 -18.96
CA ILE A 2 -5.42 -1.71 -17.90
C ILE A 2 -4.17 -0.90 -17.55
N ILE A 3 -3.41 -0.44 -18.53
CA ILE A 3 -2.20 0.37 -18.31
C ILE A 3 -2.55 1.67 -17.56
N MET A 4 -3.68 2.31 -17.87
CA MET A 4 -4.13 3.50 -17.13
C MET A 4 -4.61 3.16 -15.71
N PHE A 5 -5.19 1.99 -15.47
CA PHE A 5 -5.65 1.56 -14.15
C PHE A 5 -4.46 1.12 -13.27
N ILE A 6 -3.51 0.38 -13.84
CA ILE A 6 -2.25 0.02 -13.16
C ILE A 6 -1.39 1.27 -12.95
N GLN A 7 -1.32 2.19 -13.92
CA GLN A 7 -0.70 3.50 -13.73
C GLN A 7 -1.48 4.36 -12.72
N SER A 8 -2.79 4.17 -12.57
CA SER A 8 -3.59 4.77 -11.49
C SER A 8 -3.27 4.15 -10.14
N LEU A 9 -3.11 2.84 -10.03
CA LEU A 9 -2.62 2.16 -8.81
C LEU A 9 -1.19 2.61 -8.45
N VAL A 10 -0.34 2.80 -9.44
CA VAL A 10 0.99 3.41 -9.28
C VAL A 10 0.88 4.93 -9.05
N ARG A 11 -0.10 5.62 -9.63
CA ARG A 11 -0.35 7.07 -9.49
C ARG A 11 -1.12 7.45 -8.24
N THR A 12 -1.90 6.58 -7.61
CA THR A 12 -2.45 6.87 -6.26
C THR A 12 -1.35 6.96 -5.21
N THR A 13 -0.13 6.53 -5.58
CA THR A 13 1.10 6.78 -4.81
C THR A 13 2.01 7.85 -5.45
N SER A 14 1.70 8.39 -6.63
CA SER A 14 2.51 9.43 -7.30
C SER A 14 1.69 10.70 -7.54
N TYR A 15 1.88 11.71 -6.70
CA TYR A 15 1.48 13.06 -7.01
C TYR A 15 2.43 13.66 -8.07
N SER A 16 1.86 14.17 -9.15
CA SER A 16 2.56 14.86 -10.23
C SER A 16 3.36 16.06 -9.72
N ARG A 17 4.60 16.19 -10.20
CA ARG A 17 5.39 17.41 -10.11
C ARG A 17 4.70 18.54 -10.88
N GLY A 18 4.13 19.51 -10.15
CA GLY A 18 3.85 20.84 -10.67
C GLY A 18 5.00 21.75 -10.28
N LEU A 19 5.76 22.21 -11.26
CA LEU A 19 6.80 23.23 -11.12
C LEU A 19 6.14 24.59 -10.81
N SER A 20 6.38 25.13 -9.62
CA SER A 20 6.41 26.59 -9.43
C SER A 20 7.08 26.89 -8.10
N GLY A 21 8.20 27.62 -8.16
CA GLY A 21 9.00 27.96 -7.01
C GLY A 21 8.38 29.04 -6.13
N ARG A 22 8.65 28.92 -4.83
CA ARG A 22 9.05 30.05 -3.95
C ARG A 22 9.59 29.51 -2.62
N VAL A 23 10.73 30.04 -2.25
CA VAL A 23 11.45 29.87 -1.00
C VAL A 23 10.62 30.42 0.18
N GLY A 24 10.57 29.69 1.29
CA GLY A 24 9.96 30.20 2.53
C GLY A 24 10.02 29.22 3.70
N ASN A 25 11.02 29.41 4.51
CA ASN A 25 11.16 29.16 5.95
C ASN A 25 10.64 27.88 6.61
N ALA A 26 11.61 27.17 7.21
CA ALA A 26 11.46 26.13 8.20
C ALA A 26 10.53 26.52 9.36
N ALA A 27 9.52 25.69 9.61
CA ALA A 27 8.77 25.70 10.86
C ALA A 27 8.85 24.33 11.53
N HIS A 28 9.52 24.26 12.66
CA HIS A 28 9.50 23.15 13.59
C HIS A 28 8.06 22.75 13.93
N ALA A 29 7.65 21.54 13.58
CA ALA A 29 6.39 20.97 14.02
C ALA A 29 6.49 20.61 15.51
N LYS A 30 5.96 21.46 16.38
CA LYS A 30 5.68 21.12 17.79
C LYS A 30 4.53 20.09 17.79
N LEU A 31 4.78 18.91 18.34
CA LEU A 31 3.75 17.99 18.77
C LEU A 31 2.78 18.73 19.71
N ARG A 32 1.58 19.02 19.26
CA ARG A 32 0.50 19.49 20.12
C ARG A 32 -0.23 18.27 20.66
N GLN A 33 -0.18 18.08 21.97
CA GLN A 33 -1.15 17.29 22.70
C GLN A 33 -2.56 17.81 22.37
N ALA A 34 -3.42 16.98 21.85
CA ALA A 34 -4.80 17.33 21.62
C ALA A 34 -5.57 17.22 22.93
N ASP A 35 -6.14 18.33 23.39
CA ASP A 35 -7.10 18.35 24.49
C ASP A 35 -8.38 17.67 24.04
N LEU A 36 -8.66 16.52 24.65
CA LEU A 36 -9.93 15.82 24.55
C LEU A 36 -10.95 16.47 25.50
N SER A 37 -11.60 17.55 25.08
CA SER A 37 -12.77 18.03 25.79
C SER A 37 -14.00 17.26 25.31
N THR A 38 -14.56 16.49 26.22
CA THR A 38 -15.80 15.74 26.08
C THR A 38 -16.97 16.69 25.88
N SER A 39 -17.49 16.79 24.68
CA SER A 39 -18.92 16.91 24.31
C SER A 39 -19.06 17.42 22.88
N GLY A 40 -19.65 16.59 22.00
CA GLY A 40 -19.95 16.95 20.62
C GLY A 40 -18.82 16.64 19.66
N SER A 41 -19.01 15.62 18.89
CA SER A 41 -18.21 15.00 17.83
C SER A 41 -17.44 15.95 16.86
N ASN A 42 -16.51 16.73 17.35
CA ASN A 42 -15.55 17.47 16.52
C ASN A 42 -14.14 16.88 16.68
N TRP A 43 -13.89 15.80 15.98
CA TRP A 43 -12.60 15.17 15.87
C TRP A 43 -11.67 16.03 14.99
N SER A 44 -10.94 16.98 15.56
CA SER A 44 -10.11 17.93 14.81
C SER A 44 -8.61 17.66 14.93
N TRP A 45 -8.20 16.41 15.12
CA TRP A 45 -6.78 16.03 15.10
C TRP A 45 -6.39 15.60 13.67
N LYS A 46 -6.08 16.58 12.84
CA LYS A 46 -5.61 16.33 11.48
C LYS A 46 -4.12 16.59 11.41
N GLN A 47 -3.32 15.54 11.43
CA GLN A 47 -1.97 15.62 10.90
C GLN A 47 -2.07 15.57 9.38
N LYS A 48 -2.31 16.72 8.76
CA LYS A 48 -2.37 16.83 7.31
C LYS A 48 -1.01 16.44 6.75
N SER A 49 -0.93 15.32 6.05
CA SER A 49 0.21 15.03 5.22
C SER A 49 0.21 16.04 4.07
N SER A 50 1.13 17.00 4.14
CA SER A 50 1.46 17.89 3.02
C SER A 50 1.93 17.08 1.82
N ALA A 51 1.94 17.69 0.61
CA ALA A 51 2.65 17.14 -0.53
C ALA A 51 4.09 16.77 -0.09
N LEU A 52 4.63 15.67 -0.64
CA LEU A 52 6.02 15.27 -0.36
C LEU A 52 6.96 16.45 -0.63
N GLY A 53 7.83 16.73 0.32
CA GLY A 53 8.94 17.68 0.13
C GLY A 53 9.88 17.18 -0.98
N ALA A 54 10.67 18.10 -1.54
CA ALA A 54 11.59 17.79 -2.66
C ALA A 54 12.55 16.63 -2.34
N ASN A 55 12.93 16.48 -1.06
CA ASN A 55 13.88 15.47 -0.59
C ASN A 55 13.21 14.43 0.33
N GLN A 56 11.94 14.11 0.09
CA GLN A 56 11.23 13.11 0.88
C GLN A 56 10.97 11.84 0.07
N ILE A 57 11.30 10.69 0.65
CA ILE A 57 10.98 9.35 0.13
C ILE A 57 9.95 8.69 1.04
N SER A 58 8.84 8.25 0.46
CA SER A 58 7.79 7.60 1.22
C SER A 58 7.74 6.10 0.97
N ILE A 59 7.73 5.32 2.05
CA ILE A 59 7.46 3.88 2.07
C ILE A 59 5.97 3.72 2.35
N PRO A 60 5.19 3.06 1.47
CA PRO A 60 3.78 2.75 1.76
C PRO A 60 3.65 1.89 3.02
N ALA A 61 2.69 2.18 3.90
CA ALA A 61 2.44 1.37 5.09
C ALA A 61 2.14 -0.10 4.75
N SER A 62 1.45 -0.35 3.63
CA SER A 62 1.19 -1.69 3.10
C SER A 62 2.47 -2.45 2.67
N ASP A 63 3.57 -1.74 2.44
CA ASP A 63 4.85 -2.33 2.03
C ASP A 63 5.80 -2.57 3.22
N VAL A 64 5.48 -2.07 4.41
CA VAL A 64 6.33 -2.20 5.61
C VAL A 64 6.64 -3.67 5.90
N ALA A 65 5.64 -4.55 5.85
CA ALA A 65 5.84 -5.99 6.06
C ALA A 65 6.80 -6.62 5.03
N ALA A 66 6.74 -6.16 3.78
CA ALA A 66 7.66 -6.62 2.73
C ALA A 66 9.08 -6.11 2.99
N VAL A 67 9.24 -4.82 3.33
CA VAL A 67 10.55 -4.21 3.63
C VAL A 67 11.25 -4.92 4.78
N VAL A 68 10.53 -5.30 5.83
CA VAL A 68 11.12 -6.03 6.97
C VAL A 68 11.25 -7.54 6.74
N GLY A 69 10.98 -8.03 5.52
CA GLY A 69 11.14 -9.44 5.14
C GLY A 69 10.08 -10.39 5.72
N ARG A 70 8.94 -9.86 6.17
CA ARG A 70 7.86 -10.62 6.81
C ARG A 70 6.58 -10.69 5.96
N ASN A 71 6.69 -10.48 4.66
CA ASN A 71 5.61 -10.67 3.70
C ASN A 71 5.96 -11.81 2.74
N GLN A 72 5.27 -12.95 2.88
CA GLN A 72 5.51 -14.13 2.04
C GLN A 72 5.14 -13.93 0.55
N TYR A 73 4.43 -12.85 0.22
CA TYR A 73 3.94 -12.57 -1.15
C TYR A 73 4.75 -11.49 -1.87
N LYS A 74 5.58 -10.72 -1.13
CA LYS A 74 6.34 -9.61 -1.68
C LYS A 74 7.70 -9.53 -1.01
N ALA A 75 8.76 -9.63 -1.79
CA ALA A 75 10.12 -9.57 -1.28
C ALA A 75 10.57 -8.12 -0.99
N PRO A 76 11.52 -7.89 -0.06
CA PRO A 76 12.11 -6.56 0.17
C PRO A 76 12.71 -5.95 -1.10
N SER A 77 13.33 -6.74 -1.95
CA SER A 77 13.92 -6.31 -3.22
C SER A 77 12.89 -5.76 -4.22
N GLU A 78 11.64 -6.27 -4.19
CA GLU A 78 10.58 -5.73 -5.05
C GLU A 78 10.24 -4.29 -4.63
N VAL A 79 10.12 -4.03 -3.33
CA VAL A 79 9.87 -2.68 -2.81
C VAL A 79 11.05 -1.76 -3.09
N PHE A 80 12.27 -2.26 -2.89
CA PHE A 80 13.52 -1.57 -3.12
C PHE A 80 13.62 -1.05 -4.57
N ASN A 81 13.43 -1.93 -5.55
CA ASN A 81 13.49 -1.59 -6.97
C ASN A 81 12.39 -0.59 -7.37
N VAL A 82 11.17 -0.74 -6.85
CA VAL A 82 10.07 0.18 -7.10
C VAL A 82 10.36 1.59 -6.56
N LEU A 83 10.90 1.68 -5.35
CA LEU A 83 11.25 2.97 -4.74
C LEU A 83 12.44 3.59 -5.45
N TRP A 84 13.50 2.84 -5.73
CA TRP A 84 14.65 3.35 -6.47
C TRP A 84 14.23 3.90 -7.83
N LYS A 85 13.53 3.10 -8.65
CA LYS A 85 13.02 3.56 -9.95
C LYS A 85 12.15 4.82 -9.86
N ARG A 86 11.37 4.94 -8.77
CA ARG A 86 10.47 6.09 -8.58
C ARG A 86 11.20 7.38 -8.23
N TYR A 87 12.20 7.29 -7.35
CA TYR A 87 12.84 8.46 -6.77
C TYR A 87 14.17 8.83 -7.42
N SER A 88 14.85 7.88 -8.04
CA SER A 88 16.09 8.11 -8.80
C SER A 88 16.08 7.28 -10.10
N PRO A 89 15.18 7.61 -11.06
CA PRO A 89 15.02 6.84 -12.29
C PRO A 89 16.26 6.89 -13.20
N SER A 90 17.07 7.95 -13.11
CA SER A 90 18.33 8.11 -13.88
C SER A 90 19.40 7.10 -13.47
N THR A 91 19.44 6.73 -12.19
CA THR A 91 20.44 5.79 -11.66
C THR A 91 19.92 4.34 -11.59
N PHE A 92 18.61 4.11 -11.85
CA PHE A 92 18.04 2.77 -11.77
C PHE A 92 18.35 1.95 -13.02
N THR A 93 19.21 0.95 -12.88
CA THR A 93 19.63 0.05 -13.98
C THR A 93 18.89 -1.30 -13.98
N GLY A 94 18.04 -1.55 -12.96
CA GLY A 94 17.32 -2.80 -12.84
C GLY A 94 15.99 -2.83 -13.60
N VAL A 95 15.26 -3.92 -13.42
CA VAL A 95 13.87 -4.09 -13.89
C VAL A 95 12.99 -4.38 -12.69
N THR A 96 11.81 -3.77 -12.60
CA THR A 96 10.86 -4.10 -11.54
C THR A 96 9.98 -5.28 -11.97
N LYS A 97 9.49 -6.05 -11.01
CA LYS A 97 8.56 -7.16 -11.28
C LYS A 97 7.34 -6.72 -12.11
N ILE A 98 6.80 -5.54 -11.80
CA ILE A 98 5.66 -4.99 -12.56
C ILE A 98 6.05 -4.65 -14.00
N ASP A 99 7.28 -4.19 -14.26
CA ASP A 99 7.75 -3.93 -15.64
C ASP A 99 7.83 -5.22 -16.44
N GLU A 100 8.39 -6.30 -15.85
CA GLU A 100 8.43 -7.61 -16.49
C GLU A 100 7.04 -8.15 -16.80
N GLN A 101 6.11 -8.01 -15.86
CA GLN A 101 4.72 -8.42 -16.04
C GLN A 101 4.02 -7.62 -17.15
N LEU A 102 4.23 -6.30 -17.18
CA LEU A 102 3.68 -5.43 -18.22
C LEU A 102 4.31 -5.69 -19.58
N GLU A 103 5.61 -5.96 -19.62
CA GLU A 103 6.29 -6.30 -20.86
C GLU A 103 5.76 -7.62 -21.44
N ALA A 104 5.62 -8.65 -20.60
CA ALA A 104 5.02 -9.92 -21.00
C ALA A 104 3.58 -9.73 -21.52
N PHE A 105 2.75 -8.98 -20.80
CA PHE A 105 1.40 -8.64 -21.24
C PHE A 105 1.39 -7.86 -22.56
N ASN A 106 2.33 -6.94 -22.78
CA ASN A 106 2.40 -6.14 -24.00
C ASN A 106 2.83 -6.95 -25.23
N ARG A 107 3.50 -8.08 -25.06
CA ARG A 107 3.83 -9.02 -26.15
C ARG A 107 2.62 -9.81 -26.63
N CYS A 108 1.55 -9.93 -25.84
CA CYS A 108 0.32 -10.61 -26.27
C CYS A 108 -0.30 -9.94 -27.49
N ASP A 109 -0.97 -10.73 -28.32
CA ASP A 109 -1.78 -10.22 -29.44
C ASP A 109 -2.82 -9.20 -28.97
N PRO A 110 -3.15 -8.16 -29.75
CA PRO A 110 -4.13 -7.15 -29.37
C PRO A 110 -5.51 -7.72 -29.00
N GLN A 111 -5.96 -8.78 -29.68
CA GLN A 111 -7.24 -9.41 -29.37
C GLN A 111 -7.19 -10.18 -28.04
N GLU A 112 -6.11 -10.93 -27.80
CA GLU A 112 -5.87 -11.63 -26.53
C GLU A 112 -5.77 -10.64 -25.36
N LYS A 113 -5.04 -9.52 -25.52
CA LYS A 113 -5.00 -8.43 -24.54
C LYS A 113 -6.37 -7.86 -24.23
N ALA A 114 -7.20 -7.65 -25.23
CA ALA A 114 -8.56 -7.15 -25.04
C ALA A 114 -9.40 -8.13 -24.21
N MET A 115 -9.36 -9.43 -24.51
CA MET A 115 -10.06 -10.48 -23.77
C MET A 115 -9.58 -10.58 -22.31
N MET A 116 -8.26 -10.57 -22.09
CA MET A 116 -7.68 -10.57 -20.73
C MET A 116 -8.08 -9.33 -19.95
N THR A 117 -8.08 -8.16 -20.60
CA THR A 117 -8.49 -6.89 -19.99
C THR A 117 -9.95 -6.91 -19.58
N GLU A 118 -10.83 -7.38 -20.45
CA GLU A 118 -12.26 -7.51 -20.18
C GLU A 118 -12.49 -8.45 -18.98
N ALA A 119 -11.88 -9.63 -19.03
CA ALA A 119 -11.97 -10.60 -17.93
C ALA A 119 -11.46 -10.02 -16.60
N ALA A 120 -10.30 -9.37 -16.58
CA ALA A 120 -9.72 -8.84 -15.35
C ALA A 120 -10.43 -7.58 -14.80
N THR A 121 -11.15 -6.83 -15.66
CA THR A 121 -11.89 -5.63 -15.25
C THR A 121 -13.37 -5.87 -15.00
N TYR A 122 -13.86 -7.08 -15.18
CA TYR A 122 -15.21 -7.47 -14.79
C TYR A 122 -15.48 -7.11 -13.33
N LYS A 123 -16.69 -6.65 -13.04
CA LYS A 123 -17.09 -6.25 -11.69
C LYS A 123 -17.76 -7.42 -10.97
N ALA A 124 -16.95 -8.30 -10.40
CA ALA A 124 -17.44 -9.40 -9.58
C ALA A 124 -18.36 -8.91 -8.46
N LYS A 125 -19.46 -9.62 -8.21
CA LYS A 125 -20.50 -9.27 -7.23
C LYS A 125 -20.08 -9.65 -5.82
N ASP A 126 -19.41 -10.80 -5.69
CA ASP A 126 -18.97 -11.43 -4.46
C ASP A 126 -17.65 -12.19 -4.66
N ALA A 127 -17.22 -12.92 -3.64
CA ALA A 127 -15.97 -13.66 -3.66
C ALA A 127 -15.99 -14.84 -4.64
N ALA A 128 -17.11 -15.55 -4.78
CA ALA A 128 -17.25 -16.66 -5.71
C ALA A 128 -17.16 -16.18 -7.17
N ASP A 129 -17.85 -15.09 -7.49
CA ASP A 129 -17.83 -14.46 -8.81
C ASP A 129 -16.41 -13.91 -9.11
N ALA A 130 -15.68 -13.40 -8.11
CA ALA A 130 -14.29 -12.97 -8.26
C ALA A 130 -13.32 -14.14 -8.51
N LEU A 131 -13.57 -15.31 -7.92
CA LEU A 131 -12.81 -16.52 -8.24
C LEU A 131 -13.07 -16.99 -9.66
N LEU A 132 -14.32 -17.03 -10.11
CA LEU A 132 -14.67 -17.36 -11.50
C LEU A 132 -14.06 -16.35 -12.48
N GLN A 133 -14.06 -15.07 -12.14
CA GLN A 133 -13.37 -14.03 -12.90
C GLN A 133 -11.88 -14.36 -13.06
N LEU A 134 -11.22 -14.74 -11.96
CA LEU A 134 -9.79 -15.09 -11.97
C LEU A 134 -9.53 -16.36 -12.78
N GLU A 135 -10.36 -17.38 -12.64
CA GLU A 135 -10.27 -18.64 -13.42
C GLU A 135 -10.41 -18.36 -14.92
N ASN A 136 -11.39 -17.55 -15.30
CA ASN A 136 -11.60 -17.14 -16.69
C ASN A 136 -10.37 -16.38 -17.24
N ALA A 137 -9.88 -15.37 -16.52
CA ALA A 137 -8.69 -14.61 -16.92
C ALA A 137 -7.46 -15.54 -17.07
N THR A 138 -7.26 -16.47 -16.13
CA THR A 138 -6.17 -17.46 -16.18
C THR A 138 -6.32 -18.40 -17.36
N SER A 139 -7.54 -18.86 -17.66
CA SER A 139 -7.81 -19.74 -18.81
C SER A 139 -7.49 -19.04 -20.15
N ILE A 140 -7.83 -17.76 -20.28
CA ILE A 140 -7.50 -16.97 -21.48
C ILE A 140 -5.98 -16.93 -21.66
N VAL A 141 -5.20 -16.64 -20.59
CA VAL A 141 -3.74 -16.61 -20.68
C VAL A 141 -3.17 -17.98 -21.02
N SER A 142 -3.67 -19.06 -20.41
CA SER A 142 -3.19 -20.42 -20.65
C SER A 142 -3.39 -20.84 -22.12
N ASN A 143 -4.47 -20.39 -22.77
CA ASN A 143 -4.78 -20.68 -24.16
C ASN A 143 -4.11 -19.72 -25.16
N THR A 144 -3.45 -18.66 -24.69
CA THR A 144 -2.73 -17.71 -25.53
C THR A 144 -1.53 -18.39 -26.21
N THR A 145 -1.33 -18.06 -27.49
CA THR A 145 -0.22 -18.60 -28.31
C THR A 145 0.81 -17.55 -28.70
N SER A 146 0.51 -16.27 -28.46
CA SER A 146 1.36 -15.14 -28.87
C SER A 146 2.56 -14.90 -27.95
N ILE A 147 2.59 -15.50 -26.75
CA ILE A 147 3.68 -15.36 -25.78
C ILE A 147 4.22 -16.73 -25.35
N PRO A 148 5.52 -16.81 -24.97
CA PRO A 148 6.12 -18.05 -24.48
C PRO A 148 5.55 -18.42 -23.11
N GLU A 149 5.69 -19.70 -22.73
CA GLU A 149 5.12 -20.25 -21.50
C GLU A 149 5.64 -19.55 -20.23
N GLU A 150 6.92 -19.15 -20.23
CA GLU A 150 7.54 -18.40 -19.15
C GLU A 150 6.91 -17.04 -18.90
N ASP A 151 6.38 -16.39 -19.92
CA ASP A 151 5.69 -15.10 -19.80
C ASP A 151 4.24 -15.25 -19.33
N LYS A 152 3.60 -16.40 -19.59
CA LYS A 152 2.23 -16.66 -19.12
C LYS A 152 2.11 -16.56 -17.61
N ALA A 153 3.08 -17.09 -16.85
CA ALA A 153 3.09 -17.00 -15.39
C ALA A 153 3.11 -15.54 -14.91
N LYS A 154 3.89 -14.67 -15.56
CA LYS A 154 3.96 -13.23 -15.25
C LYS A 154 2.63 -12.54 -15.53
N VAL A 155 2.00 -12.85 -16.67
CA VAL A 155 0.69 -12.27 -17.03
C VAL A 155 -0.40 -12.74 -16.07
N ILE A 156 -0.43 -14.03 -15.71
CA ILE A 156 -1.38 -14.56 -14.72
C ILE A 156 -1.24 -13.84 -13.38
N GLU A 157 -0.01 -13.62 -12.90
CA GLU A 157 0.22 -12.91 -11.64
C GLU A 157 -0.24 -11.45 -11.70
N LEU A 158 -0.01 -10.77 -12.82
CA LEU A 158 -0.52 -9.41 -13.08
C LEU A 158 -2.04 -9.36 -12.98
N LEU A 159 -2.73 -10.25 -13.70
CA LEU A 159 -4.20 -10.29 -13.71
C LEU A 159 -4.77 -10.69 -12.35
N LYS A 160 -4.14 -11.65 -11.66
CA LYS A 160 -4.51 -12.04 -10.29
C LYS A 160 -4.44 -10.87 -9.32
N THR A 161 -3.37 -10.09 -9.38
CA THR A 161 -3.21 -8.89 -8.55
C THR A 161 -4.32 -7.89 -8.85
N GLN A 162 -4.64 -7.66 -10.13
CA GLN A 162 -5.70 -6.75 -10.53
C GLN A 162 -7.08 -7.19 -10.06
N VAL A 163 -7.44 -8.47 -10.25
CA VAL A 163 -8.73 -9.02 -9.81
C VAL A 163 -8.86 -8.92 -8.29
N SER A 164 -7.84 -9.36 -7.55
CA SER A 164 -7.85 -9.36 -6.08
C SER A 164 -7.97 -7.95 -5.50
N THR A 165 -7.16 -7.00 -6.00
CA THR A 165 -7.22 -5.60 -5.56
C THR A 165 -8.55 -4.96 -5.92
N GLY A 166 -9.05 -5.23 -7.14
CA GLY A 166 -10.34 -4.73 -7.59
C GLY A 166 -11.51 -5.29 -6.77
N HIS A 167 -11.46 -6.56 -6.36
CA HIS A 167 -12.45 -7.16 -5.47
C HIS A 167 -12.42 -6.47 -4.09
N GLY A 168 -11.25 -6.42 -3.43
CA GLY A 168 -11.10 -5.79 -2.11
C GLY A 168 -11.65 -4.36 -2.08
N THR A 169 -11.21 -3.52 -3.02
CA THR A 169 -11.66 -2.11 -3.07
C THR A 169 -13.17 -1.95 -3.28
N ARG A 170 -13.81 -2.85 -4.06
CA ARG A 170 -15.26 -2.77 -4.32
C ARG A 170 -16.12 -3.27 -3.17
N THR A 171 -15.59 -4.19 -2.39
CA THR A 171 -16.35 -4.86 -1.32
C THR A 171 -16.14 -4.21 0.05
N GLU A 172 -15.07 -3.44 0.26
CA GLU A 172 -14.75 -2.78 1.52
C GLU A 172 -15.94 -2.00 2.11
N ASP A 173 -16.57 -1.09 1.34
CA ASP A 173 -17.72 -0.32 1.82
C ASP A 173 -18.89 -1.24 2.19
N LYS A 174 -19.16 -2.30 1.41
CA LYS A 174 -20.25 -3.26 1.69
C LYS A 174 -20.03 -4.04 2.99
N VAL A 175 -18.76 -4.40 3.26
CA VAL A 175 -18.40 -5.07 4.53
C VAL A 175 -18.67 -4.16 5.71
N VAL A 176 -18.23 -2.91 5.61
CA VAL A 176 -18.45 -1.89 6.65
C VAL A 176 -19.94 -1.63 6.88
N ASP A 177 -20.72 -1.47 5.80
CA ASP A 177 -22.17 -1.24 5.88
C ASP A 177 -22.88 -2.41 6.60
N LYS A 178 -22.54 -3.66 6.20
CA LYS A 178 -23.09 -4.87 6.82
C LYS A 178 -22.75 -4.94 8.31
N VAL A 179 -21.49 -4.78 8.68
CA VAL A 179 -21.10 -4.84 10.10
C VAL A 179 -21.74 -3.70 10.89
N SER A 180 -21.90 -2.51 10.29
CA SER A 180 -22.61 -1.40 10.91
C SER A 180 -24.07 -1.71 11.17
N GLU A 181 -24.75 -2.35 10.20
CA GLU A 181 -26.15 -2.79 10.35
C GLU A 181 -26.30 -3.86 11.43
N ASP A 182 -25.40 -4.85 11.47
CA ASP A 182 -25.44 -5.99 12.39
C ASP A 182 -25.12 -5.57 13.84
N THR A 183 -24.21 -4.60 14.04
CA THR A 183 -23.70 -4.23 15.36
C THR A 183 -24.22 -2.89 15.89
N GLY A 184 -24.77 -2.04 15.02
CA GLY A 184 -25.13 -0.66 15.34
C GLY A 184 -23.93 0.29 15.49
N VAL A 185 -22.71 -0.17 15.23
CA VAL A 185 -21.49 0.64 15.31
C VAL A 185 -21.37 1.54 14.08
N THR A 186 -21.05 2.81 14.30
CA THR A 186 -20.84 3.76 13.23
C THR A 186 -19.36 3.78 12.80
N PHE A 187 -19.11 3.38 11.57
CA PHE A 187 -17.78 3.42 10.96
C PHE A 187 -17.54 4.79 10.31
N ARG A 188 -16.52 5.46 10.78
CA ARG A 188 -16.10 6.74 10.21
C ARG A 188 -15.07 6.52 9.12
N ARG A 189 -15.42 6.88 7.88
CA ARG A 189 -14.46 6.92 6.77
C ARG A 189 -13.45 8.02 6.99
N ASP A 190 -12.17 7.71 6.85
CA ASP A 190 -11.10 8.68 6.83
C ASP A 190 -10.45 8.70 5.45
N THR A 191 -10.36 9.87 4.84
CA THR A 191 -9.74 10.06 3.52
C THR A 191 -8.35 10.68 3.61
N GLU A 192 -7.90 10.95 4.83
CA GLU A 192 -6.62 11.60 5.08
C GLU A 192 -5.47 10.64 4.80
N LEU A 193 -4.36 11.22 4.41
CA LEU A 193 -3.12 10.51 4.22
C LEU A 193 -2.21 10.78 5.41
N TYR A 194 -1.92 9.76 6.18
CA TYR A 194 -1.09 9.82 7.36
C TYR A 194 0.39 9.56 7.04
N SER A 195 1.28 10.08 7.86
CA SER A 195 2.71 9.82 7.72
C SER A 195 3.39 9.74 9.08
N PHE A 196 4.43 8.93 9.15
CA PHE A 196 5.34 8.79 10.29
C PHE A 196 6.77 9.07 9.81
N PRO A 197 7.49 10.06 10.37
CA PRO A 197 8.89 10.30 10.04
C PRO A 197 9.74 9.14 10.59
N LEU A 198 10.50 8.50 9.70
CA LEU A 198 11.26 7.30 10.03
C LEU A 198 12.72 7.62 10.35
N CYS A 199 13.42 8.23 9.40
CA CYS A 199 14.82 8.61 9.55
C CYS A 199 15.21 9.66 8.50
N LYS A 200 16.40 10.26 8.72
CA LYS A 200 17.06 11.12 7.73
C LYS A 200 18.40 10.51 7.38
N VAL A 201 18.68 10.35 6.08
CA VAL A 201 19.95 9.88 5.54
C VAL A 201 20.50 10.97 4.62
N GLY A 202 21.59 11.61 5.04
CA GLY A 202 22.08 12.82 4.36
C GLY A 202 20.99 13.91 4.35
N ASP A 203 20.62 14.38 3.16
CA ASP A 203 19.55 15.38 2.96
C ASP A 203 18.17 14.76 2.68
N THR A 204 18.10 13.44 2.54
CA THR A 204 16.85 12.71 2.26
C THR A 204 16.13 12.34 3.54
N GLU A 205 14.86 12.72 3.66
CA GLU A 205 13.96 12.30 4.73
C GLU A 205 13.12 11.10 4.27
N TYR A 206 13.16 10.03 5.03
CA TYR A 206 12.36 8.82 4.81
C TYR A 206 11.16 8.81 5.75
N ILE A 207 9.98 8.57 5.20
CA ILE A 207 8.72 8.51 5.94
C ILE A 207 7.94 7.25 5.60
N VAL A 208 7.22 6.69 6.58
CA VAL A 208 6.16 5.72 6.31
C VAL A 208 4.87 6.49 6.06
N ARG A 209 4.09 6.09 5.05
CA ARG A 209 2.90 6.82 4.64
C ARG A 209 1.76 5.88 4.25
N GLY A 210 0.52 6.23 4.62
CA GLY A 210 -0.63 5.39 4.28
C GLY A 210 -1.97 6.06 4.55
N LYS A 211 -3.01 5.45 4.01
CA LYS A 211 -4.41 5.74 4.34
C LYS A 211 -4.94 4.60 5.18
N ILE A 212 -5.73 4.94 6.17
CA ILE A 212 -6.48 3.98 6.97
C ILE A 212 -7.86 3.78 6.37
N ASP A 213 -8.46 2.61 6.59
CA ASP A 213 -9.78 2.33 6.04
C ASP A 213 -10.86 3.07 6.84
N ARG A 214 -10.96 2.81 8.14
CA ARG A 214 -11.99 3.40 9.01
C ARG A 214 -11.48 3.63 10.44
N LEU A 215 -12.25 4.44 11.16
CA LEU A 215 -12.18 4.60 12.61
C LEU A 215 -13.55 4.35 13.21
N ILE A 216 -13.58 3.75 14.40
CA ILE A 216 -14.80 3.61 15.23
C ILE A 216 -14.53 4.16 16.63
N GLU A 217 -15.59 4.46 17.35
CA GLU A 217 -15.56 4.68 18.78
C GLU A 217 -16.18 3.46 19.47
N GLU A 218 -15.42 2.82 20.33
CA GLU A 218 -15.79 1.62 21.06
C GLU A 218 -15.35 1.78 22.51
N ASP A 219 -16.29 1.65 23.46
CA ASP A 219 -16.04 1.83 24.90
C ASP A 219 -15.38 3.19 25.28
N GLY A 220 -15.64 4.25 24.50
CA GLY A 220 -15.06 5.57 24.68
C GLY A 220 -13.63 5.72 24.16
N GLU A 221 -13.10 4.71 23.47
CA GLU A 221 -11.81 4.72 22.82
C GLU A 221 -11.98 4.76 21.28
N ILE A 222 -11.00 5.37 20.62
CA ILE A 222 -10.92 5.33 19.17
C ILE A 222 -10.14 4.09 18.74
N VAL A 223 -10.75 3.29 17.89
CA VAL A 223 -10.18 2.07 17.34
C VAL A 223 -9.99 2.24 15.84
N LEU A 224 -8.78 1.92 15.36
CA LEU A 224 -8.50 1.78 13.93
C LEU A 224 -9.22 0.55 13.39
N VAL A 225 -9.81 0.63 12.20
CA VAL A 225 -10.38 -0.54 11.53
C VAL A 225 -9.68 -0.75 10.20
N GLU A 226 -9.23 -1.98 10.00
CA GLU A 226 -8.69 -2.49 8.73
C GLU A 226 -9.63 -3.57 8.21
N VAL A 227 -10.03 -3.48 6.94
CA VAL A 227 -10.98 -4.40 6.32
C VAL A 227 -10.28 -5.29 5.30
N LYS A 228 -10.52 -6.59 5.38
CA LYS A 228 -9.97 -7.59 4.47
C LYS A 228 -11.07 -8.44 3.82
N SER A 229 -11.43 -8.10 2.59
CA SER A 229 -12.34 -8.93 1.79
C SER A 229 -11.59 -10.12 1.20
N ARG A 230 -11.87 -11.30 1.71
CA ARG A 230 -11.23 -12.56 1.31
C ARG A 230 -11.93 -13.16 0.08
N MET A 231 -11.13 -13.73 -0.83
CA MET A 231 -11.68 -14.40 -2.02
C MET A 231 -11.90 -15.90 -1.83
N LYS A 232 -11.25 -16.53 -0.84
CA LYS A 232 -11.26 -18.00 -0.71
C LYS A 232 -11.83 -18.50 0.62
N ARG A 233 -11.46 -17.87 1.73
CA ARG A 233 -11.90 -18.26 3.08
C ARG A 233 -11.49 -17.19 4.09
N LEU A 234 -12.12 -17.20 5.26
CA LEU A 234 -11.62 -16.52 6.46
C LEU A 234 -10.35 -17.23 6.96
N PHE A 235 -9.45 -16.51 7.57
CA PHE A 235 -8.26 -17.08 8.20
C PHE A 235 -8.47 -17.34 9.69
N HIS A 236 -9.35 -16.57 10.34
CA HIS A 236 -9.60 -16.60 11.79
C HIS A 236 -8.32 -16.35 12.62
N GLU A 237 -7.35 -15.70 12.04
CA GLU A 237 -6.10 -15.31 12.66
C GLU A 237 -5.52 -14.09 11.95
N VAL A 238 -4.89 -13.22 12.70
CA VAL A 238 -4.15 -12.09 12.13
C VAL A 238 -2.88 -12.59 11.47
N ARG A 239 -2.74 -12.42 10.17
CA ARG A 239 -1.52 -12.77 9.47
C ARG A 239 -0.39 -11.83 9.82
N GLU A 240 0.84 -12.33 9.93
CA GLU A 240 2.00 -11.54 10.35
C GLU A 240 2.17 -10.27 9.49
N TYR A 241 2.05 -10.37 8.19
CA TYR A 241 2.19 -9.20 7.30
C TYR A 241 1.06 -8.17 7.48
N GLU A 242 -0.14 -8.57 7.88
CA GLU A 242 -1.26 -7.69 8.19
C GLU A 242 -1.08 -7.04 9.57
N MET A 243 -0.62 -7.80 10.55
CA MET A 243 -0.27 -7.27 11.85
C MET A 243 0.79 -6.17 11.72
N ILE A 244 1.86 -6.37 10.95
CA ILE A 244 2.90 -5.38 10.71
C ILE A 244 2.35 -4.14 9.99
N GLN A 245 1.46 -4.31 8.99
CA GLN A 245 0.79 -3.20 8.33
C GLN A 245 -0.03 -2.38 9.33
N VAL A 246 -0.79 -3.04 10.20
CA VAL A 246 -1.60 -2.38 11.24
C VAL A 246 -0.71 -1.67 12.26
N GLN A 247 0.41 -2.26 12.68
CA GLN A 247 1.38 -1.57 13.54
C GLN A 247 1.90 -0.29 12.88
N ALA A 248 2.20 -0.31 11.57
CA ALA A 248 2.61 0.89 10.86
C ALA A 248 1.51 1.98 10.86
N TYR A 249 0.25 1.61 10.69
CA TYR A 249 -0.87 2.55 10.80
C TYR A 249 -1.00 3.12 12.22
N LEU A 250 -0.91 2.28 13.26
CA LEU A 250 -0.98 2.72 14.65
C LEU A 250 0.16 3.69 15.02
N GLN A 251 1.34 3.55 14.40
CA GLN A 251 2.45 4.49 14.59
C GLN A 251 2.22 5.85 13.89
N MET A 252 1.46 5.87 12.80
CA MET A 252 1.10 7.11 12.10
C MET A 252 -0.03 7.88 12.80
N LEU A 253 -0.80 7.20 13.64
CA LEU A 253 -1.92 7.78 14.38
C LEU A 253 -1.48 8.34 15.74
N PRO A 254 -2.26 9.25 16.36
CA PRO A 254 -2.00 9.75 17.71
C PRO A 254 -1.81 8.62 18.73
N GLY A 255 -0.89 8.79 19.68
CA GLY A 255 -0.48 7.76 20.63
C GLY A 255 -1.57 7.26 21.58
N ASN A 256 -2.71 7.96 21.67
CA ASN A 256 -3.90 7.52 22.38
C ASN A 256 -4.74 6.49 21.61
N ILE A 257 -4.49 6.32 20.31
CA ILE A 257 -5.11 5.22 19.54
C ILE A 257 -4.19 4.01 19.70
N ARG A 258 -4.61 3.11 20.59
CA ARG A 258 -3.80 1.98 21.04
C ARG A 258 -4.21 0.66 20.44
N ARG A 259 -5.37 0.59 19.78
CA ARG A 259 -5.98 -0.64 19.34
C ARG A 259 -6.50 -0.53 17.91
N ALA A 260 -6.40 -1.62 17.17
CA ALA A 260 -7.02 -1.80 15.88
C ALA A 260 -7.94 -3.02 15.88
N LYS A 261 -8.93 -2.99 15.01
CA LYS A 261 -9.82 -4.11 14.69
C LYS A 261 -9.60 -4.52 13.24
N LEU A 262 -9.17 -5.75 13.00
CA LEU A 262 -9.12 -6.35 11.68
C LEU A 262 -10.46 -7.04 11.44
N ILE A 263 -11.17 -6.66 10.40
CA ILE A 263 -12.42 -7.29 9.97
C ILE A 263 -12.14 -8.09 8.72
N GLU A 264 -12.24 -9.40 8.80
CA GLU A 264 -12.25 -10.30 7.65
C GLU A 264 -13.67 -10.55 7.17
N GLN A 265 -13.87 -10.60 5.86
CA GLN A 265 -15.14 -11.00 5.26
C GLN A 265 -14.89 -11.98 4.11
N TYR A 266 -15.68 -13.07 4.10
CA TYR A 266 -15.75 -14.02 3.00
C TYR A 266 -17.20 -14.44 2.82
N MET A 267 -17.77 -14.23 1.64
CA MET A 267 -19.18 -14.42 1.35
C MET A 267 -20.06 -13.64 2.37
N ASP A 268 -20.92 -14.33 3.11
CA ASP A 268 -21.79 -13.74 4.14
C ASP A 268 -21.20 -13.81 5.55
N GLU A 269 -20.02 -14.40 5.70
CA GLU A 269 -19.36 -14.57 7.00
C GLU A 269 -18.37 -13.42 7.25
N THR A 270 -18.34 -12.96 8.50
CA THR A 270 -17.37 -11.97 8.99
C THR A 270 -16.70 -12.49 10.25
N ASP A 271 -15.43 -12.10 10.43
CA ASP A 271 -14.67 -12.36 11.65
C ASP A 271 -13.94 -11.07 12.07
N GLU A 272 -13.88 -10.83 13.38
CA GLU A 272 -13.28 -9.62 13.94
C GLU A 272 -12.20 -9.98 14.93
N MET A 273 -11.01 -9.40 14.73
CA MET A 273 -9.84 -9.65 15.57
C MET A 273 -9.22 -8.33 16.02
N TYR A 274 -8.82 -8.25 17.28
CA TYR A 274 -8.15 -7.08 17.81
C TYR A 274 -6.64 -7.19 17.74
N ILE A 275 -5.99 -6.08 17.47
CA ILE A 275 -4.55 -5.91 17.40
C ILE A 275 -4.19 -4.73 18.31
N GLU A 276 -3.45 -5.00 19.36
CA GLU A 276 -2.92 -3.94 20.23
C GLU A 276 -1.68 -3.29 19.60
N ARG A 277 -1.50 -2.00 19.85
CA ARG A 277 -0.28 -1.28 19.47
C ARG A 277 0.89 -1.82 20.28
N ASP A 278 1.88 -2.32 19.55
CA ASP A 278 3.09 -2.91 20.10
C ASP A 278 4.29 -1.99 19.81
N ASP A 279 4.55 -1.08 20.75
CA ASP A 279 5.66 -0.14 20.64
C ASP A 279 7.03 -0.84 20.81
N GLU A 280 7.08 -2.01 21.50
CA GLU A 280 8.31 -2.79 21.64
C GLU A 280 8.67 -3.45 20.31
N LEU A 281 7.72 -4.17 19.69
CA LEU A 281 7.91 -4.76 18.37
C LEU A 281 8.32 -3.68 17.34
N TRP A 282 7.66 -2.52 17.36
CA TRP A 282 7.98 -1.42 16.47
C TRP A 282 9.42 -0.94 16.66
N ASN A 283 9.80 -0.60 17.88
CA ASN A 283 11.08 0.02 18.17
C ASN A 283 12.26 -0.95 18.07
N THR A 284 12.05 -2.25 18.36
CA THR A 284 13.16 -3.23 18.41
C THR A 284 13.32 -4.02 17.12
N GLN A 285 12.29 -4.16 16.29
CA GLN A 285 12.33 -4.98 15.09
C GLN A 285 11.93 -4.23 13.82
N ILE A 286 10.75 -3.58 13.79
CA ILE A 286 10.23 -3.01 12.55
C ILE A 286 11.02 -1.75 12.17
N GLN A 287 11.10 -0.76 13.04
CA GLN A 287 11.77 0.50 12.75
C GLN A 287 13.26 0.33 12.41
N PRO A 288 14.06 -0.46 13.16
CA PRO A 288 15.47 -0.68 12.79
C PRO A 288 15.64 -1.31 11.42
N ALA A 289 14.80 -2.28 11.04
CA ALA A 289 14.84 -2.90 9.71
C ALA A 289 14.47 -1.91 8.61
N LEU A 290 13.46 -1.06 8.84
CA LEU A 290 13.10 0.02 7.93
C LEU A 290 14.24 1.03 7.75
N VAL A 291 14.90 1.41 8.84
CA VAL A 291 16.04 2.35 8.79
C VAL A 291 17.20 1.74 8.00
N ALA A 292 17.55 0.48 8.24
CA ALA A 292 18.58 -0.22 7.48
C ALA A 292 18.24 -0.25 5.97
N PHE A 293 17.02 -0.57 5.63
CA PHE A 293 16.54 -0.54 4.25
C PHE A 293 16.67 0.86 3.61
N CYS A 294 16.33 1.94 4.35
CA CYS A 294 16.47 3.32 3.88
C CYS A 294 17.94 3.68 3.61
N MET A 295 18.85 3.26 4.49
CA MET A 295 20.29 3.49 4.31
C MET A 295 20.82 2.78 3.07
N ASP A 296 20.41 1.53 2.84
CA ASP A 296 20.81 0.77 1.65
C ASP A 296 20.23 1.38 0.37
N LEU A 297 18.99 1.83 0.40
CA LEU A 297 18.33 2.48 -0.74
C LEU A 297 19.03 3.81 -1.09
N ASP A 298 19.28 4.67 -0.10
CA ASP A 298 19.97 5.95 -0.29
C ASP A 298 21.37 5.76 -0.87
N LYS A 299 22.13 4.80 -0.33
CA LYS A 299 23.46 4.45 -0.82
C LYS A 299 23.43 4.04 -2.30
N ASN A 300 22.51 3.16 -2.69
CA ASN A 300 22.44 2.70 -4.06
C ASN A 300 21.98 3.79 -5.04
N MET A 301 21.06 4.66 -4.62
CA MET A 301 20.63 5.80 -5.46
C MET A 301 21.76 6.80 -5.71
N LYS A 302 22.67 7.03 -4.74
CA LYS A 302 23.75 8.03 -4.83
C LYS A 302 25.02 7.50 -5.48
N GLN A 303 25.38 6.23 -5.29
CA GLN A 303 26.63 5.67 -5.85
C GLN A 303 26.73 5.78 -7.36
N LEU A 304 25.62 5.80 -8.08
CA LEU A 304 25.61 5.92 -9.54
C LEU A 304 25.60 7.39 -10.01
N GLU A 305 25.14 8.33 -9.17
CA GLU A 305 25.26 9.77 -9.49
C GLU A 305 26.72 10.23 -9.49
N GLU A 306 27.54 9.73 -8.54
CA GLU A 306 28.98 10.06 -8.48
C GLU A 306 29.78 9.51 -9.66
N VAL A 307 29.38 8.39 -10.26
CA VAL A 307 30.06 7.81 -11.44
C VAL A 307 29.76 8.61 -12.70
N GLU A 308 28.53 9.09 -12.90
CA GLU A 308 28.16 9.93 -14.06
C GLU A 308 28.81 11.31 -14.03
N GLU A 309 28.98 11.92 -12.83
CA GLU A 309 29.70 13.19 -12.69
C GLU A 309 31.20 13.03 -12.94
N GLY A 310 31.78 11.88 -12.58
CA GLY A 310 33.21 11.59 -12.79
C GLY A 310 33.60 11.34 -14.26
N GLU A 311 32.71 10.80 -15.10
CA GLU A 311 32.98 10.55 -16.52
C GLU A 311 32.83 11.80 -17.41
N ASN A 312 32.18 12.86 -16.94
CA ASN A 312 32.03 14.11 -17.66
C ASN A 312 33.20 15.11 -17.46
N ILE A 313 34.29 14.70 -16.78
CA ILE A 313 35.47 15.56 -16.49
C ILE A 313 36.73 15.14 -17.29
N ILE A 314 36.58 14.32 -18.34
CA ILE A 314 37.73 13.98 -19.22
C ILE A 314 37.54 14.56 -20.61
#